data_43b4ea9737602888d81777398db98e80
#
_entry.id   43b4ea9737602888d81777398db98e80
#
_cell.length_a   1.000
_cell.length_b   1.000
_cell.length_c   1.000
_cell.angle_alpha   90.00
_cell.angle_beta   90.00
_cell.angle_gamma   90.00
#
_symmetry.space_group_name_H-M   'P 1'
#
loop_
_entity.id
_entity.type
_entity.pdbx_description
1 polymer ?
#
loop_
_entity_poly.entity_id
_entity_poly.type
_entity_poly.pdbx_seq_one_letter_code
_entity_poly.pdbx_strand_id
1 'polypeptide(L)'
;NTTATNTLSGGSRAQRGTTRAAHIVGVTVKDTTSYFGWGKASGADFTIDPGLWVIDSFGQTVIALIYNGRAFEWDASLTAATSTRATAITGTEVPTASRHMLVSTPDRHIVFLGTETTLQTVASQDPMFIRWSTQESLTEYTPTAINTAGTQRLTDGSRIMSAIRGRDAMYIWTDTALYLMRYVGLPFTFAFEQVGTNCGLIGKNAAIEVDGAAYWMSENGFFRYTGKLESMQCLVEDYVYDDINTRPRDLIFCGLNNLFGEIMWFFPTSSSEAINRMVSYNYLDSTTQ
;
A
#
# COMPACT_ATOMS: atom_id res chain seq x y z
N ASN A 1 30.59 -32.59 -13.86
CA ASN A 1 31.23 -31.70 -12.88
C ASN A 1 32.46 -31.08 -13.51
N THR A 2 32.31 -30.02 -14.26
CA THR A 2 33.41 -29.18 -14.72
C THR A 2 33.46 -27.97 -13.81
N THR A 3 34.41 -27.96 -12.90
CA THR A 3 34.81 -26.78 -12.13
C THR A 3 35.44 -25.81 -13.08
N ALA A 4 34.73 -24.80 -13.54
CA ALA A 4 35.29 -23.70 -14.25
C ALA A 4 36.09 -22.83 -13.27
N THR A 5 37.42 -22.88 -13.34
CA THR A 5 38.28 -21.94 -12.65
C THR A 5 38.22 -20.60 -13.38
N ASN A 6 37.33 -19.75 -12.98
CA ASN A 6 37.32 -18.37 -13.47
C ASN A 6 38.43 -17.58 -12.78
N THR A 7 39.52 -17.40 -13.48
CA THR A 7 40.59 -16.49 -13.08
C THR A 7 40.13 -15.07 -13.43
N LEU A 8 39.80 -14.27 -12.42
CA LEU A 8 39.51 -12.84 -12.60
C LEU A 8 40.86 -12.11 -12.91
N SER A 9 41.18 -11.99 -14.18
CA SER A 9 42.32 -11.17 -14.65
C SER A 9 41.77 -9.79 -15.06
N GLY A 10 42.37 -8.72 -14.52
CA GLY A 10 42.13 -7.34 -14.94
C GLY A 10 41.08 -6.56 -14.14
N GLY A 11 40.55 -7.09 -13.06
CA GLY A 11 39.65 -6.33 -12.19
C GLY A 11 40.36 -5.25 -11.37
N SER A 12 39.96 -4.00 -11.49
CA SER A 12 40.41 -2.96 -10.57
C SER A 12 39.85 -3.20 -9.19
N ARG A 13 40.69 -3.49 -8.21
CA ARG A 13 40.30 -3.61 -6.80
C ARG A 13 40.14 -2.22 -6.18
N ALA A 14 39.33 -2.11 -5.17
CA ALA A 14 39.12 -0.89 -4.38
C ALA A 14 38.49 0.29 -5.16
N GLN A 15 37.53 0.02 -5.99
CA GLN A 15 36.70 1.07 -6.58
C GLN A 15 35.78 1.67 -5.54
N ARG A 16 35.50 2.97 -5.65
CA ARG A 16 34.56 3.74 -4.78
C ARG A 16 35.07 3.88 -3.33
N GLY A 17 36.35 4.08 -3.11
CA GLY A 17 36.91 4.42 -1.79
C GLY A 17 37.07 3.25 -0.81
N THR A 18 36.92 2.02 -1.27
CA THR A 18 37.18 0.85 -0.43
C THR A 18 38.71 0.57 -0.37
N THR A 19 39.19 0.12 0.79
CA THR A 19 40.64 -0.23 0.95
C THR A 19 40.90 -1.57 0.32
N ARG A 20 42.06 -1.70 -0.38
CA ARG A 20 42.50 -2.98 -0.91
C ARG A 20 42.84 -3.93 0.24
N ALA A 21 42.18 -5.07 0.30
CA ALA A 21 42.52 -6.15 1.22
C ALA A 21 43.26 -7.27 0.46
N ALA A 22 44.26 -7.85 1.10
CA ALA A 22 44.95 -9.05 0.59
C ALA A 22 43.98 -10.24 0.79
N HIS A 23 43.73 -10.98 -0.28
CA HIS A 23 42.99 -12.24 -0.20
C HIS A 23 43.95 -13.40 -0.15
N ILE A 24 43.71 -14.32 0.79
CA ILE A 24 44.48 -15.56 0.91
C ILE A 24 44.15 -16.46 -0.29
N VAL A 25 45.17 -17.14 -0.83
CA VAL A 25 44.95 -18.14 -1.89
C VAL A 25 43.99 -19.22 -1.38
N GLY A 26 42.95 -19.50 -2.12
CA GLY A 26 41.91 -20.48 -1.75
C GLY A 26 40.61 -19.91 -1.19
N VAL A 27 40.45 -18.58 -1.14
CA VAL A 27 39.17 -17.98 -0.80
C VAL A 27 38.15 -18.35 -1.88
N THR A 28 37.11 -19.04 -1.49
CA THR A 28 35.96 -19.35 -2.38
C THR A 28 35.22 -18.06 -2.67
N VAL A 29 35.30 -17.56 -3.89
CA VAL A 29 34.40 -16.48 -4.35
C VAL A 29 33.03 -17.11 -4.54
N LYS A 30 32.12 -16.85 -3.64
CA LYS A 30 30.70 -17.23 -3.84
C LYS A 30 30.13 -16.36 -4.94
N ASP A 31 29.61 -17.01 -5.96
CA ASP A 31 28.72 -16.35 -6.91
C ASP A 31 27.47 -15.92 -6.16
N THR A 32 27.23 -14.61 -6.09
CA THR A 32 26.05 -14.00 -5.47
C THR A 32 24.87 -13.94 -6.43
N THR A 33 24.87 -14.70 -7.51
CA THR A 33 23.76 -14.76 -8.47
C THR A 33 22.42 -15.20 -7.83
N SER A 34 22.49 -15.85 -6.67
CA SER A 34 21.31 -16.16 -5.85
C SER A 34 20.92 -15.06 -4.85
N TYR A 35 21.65 -13.94 -4.81
CA TYR A 35 21.31 -12.83 -3.93
C TYR A 35 20.24 -11.95 -4.57
N PHE A 36 19.04 -12.01 -4.03
CA PHE A 36 17.94 -11.13 -4.39
C PHE A 36 17.98 -9.89 -3.50
N GLY A 37 18.60 -8.85 -4.00
CA GLY A 37 18.72 -7.58 -3.29
C GLY A 37 18.68 -6.40 -4.26
N TRP A 38 18.73 -5.21 -3.73
CA TRP A 38 18.81 -3.99 -4.51
C TRP A 38 20.00 -4.06 -5.48
N GLY A 39 19.71 -3.85 -6.76
CA GLY A 39 20.72 -3.81 -7.81
C GLY A 39 21.02 -5.14 -8.52
N LYS A 40 20.32 -6.24 -8.21
CA LYS A 40 20.38 -7.44 -9.03
C LYS A 40 19.47 -7.25 -10.25
N ALA A 41 20.06 -7.41 -11.44
CA ALA A 41 19.24 -7.52 -12.64
C ALA A 41 18.35 -8.76 -12.55
N SER A 42 17.05 -8.61 -12.83
CA SER A 42 16.17 -9.74 -13.00
C SER A 42 16.59 -10.55 -14.23
N GLY A 43 16.35 -11.85 -14.22
CA GLY A 43 16.45 -12.66 -15.44
C GLY A 43 15.56 -12.11 -16.54
N ALA A 44 15.82 -12.47 -17.78
CA ALA A 44 15.20 -11.90 -18.98
C ALA A 44 13.65 -11.95 -19.02
N ASP A 45 13.03 -12.76 -18.16
CA ASP A 45 11.57 -12.97 -18.12
C ASP A 45 10.87 -12.18 -17.00
N PHE A 46 11.61 -11.36 -16.27
CA PHE A 46 11.03 -10.52 -15.23
C PHE A 46 10.83 -9.10 -15.75
N THR A 47 9.60 -8.74 -16.05
CA THR A 47 9.20 -7.34 -16.07
C THR A 47 9.40 -6.82 -14.64
N ILE A 48 10.33 -5.88 -14.44
CA ILE A 48 10.47 -5.20 -13.15
C ILE A 48 9.27 -4.25 -13.04
N ASP A 49 8.17 -4.79 -12.61
CA ASP A 49 7.13 -3.99 -12.01
C ASP A 49 7.63 -3.70 -10.59
N PRO A 50 8.00 -2.45 -10.26
CA PRO A 50 8.41 -2.12 -8.90
C PRO A 50 7.23 -2.46 -8.02
N GLY A 51 7.34 -3.53 -7.25
CA GLY A 51 6.26 -3.99 -6.39
C GLY A 51 5.83 -2.87 -5.48
N LEU A 52 4.57 -2.48 -5.58
CA LEU A 52 3.98 -1.52 -4.65
C LEU A 52 3.73 -2.23 -3.34
N TRP A 53 4.36 -1.74 -2.30
CA TRP A 53 4.23 -2.27 -0.96
C TRP A 53 3.28 -1.41 -0.12
N VAL A 54 2.44 -2.08 0.64
CA VAL A 54 1.66 -1.49 1.72
C VAL A 54 2.19 -2.06 3.02
N ILE A 55 2.56 -1.20 3.96
CA ILE A 55 3.16 -1.59 5.23
C ILE A 55 2.31 -1.03 6.36
N ASP A 56 2.03 -1.87 7.33
CA ASP A 56 1.30 -1.48 8.54
C ASP A 56 1.82 -2.23 9.77
N SER A 57 1.45 -1.77 10.96
CA SER A 57 1.86 -2.36 12.23
C SER A 57 0.73 -3.15 12.89
N PHE A 58 1.05 -4.35 13.35
CA PHE A 58 0.16 -5.18 14.15
C PHE A 58 0.83 -5.43 15.52
N GLY A 59 0.69 -4.47 16.42
CA GLY A 59 1.45 -4.45 17.67
C GLY A 59 2.94 -4.26 17.42
N GLN A 60 3.75 -5.26 17.77
CA GLN A 60 5.20 -5.26 17.53
C GLN A 60 5.58 -5.89 16.19
N THR A 61 4.63 -6.52 15.52
CA THR A 61 4.84 -7.14 14.22
C THR A 61 4.53 -6.14 13.10
N VAL A 62 5.46 -6.00 12.17
CA VAL A 62 5.24 -5.27 10.92
C VAL A 62 4.64 -6.21 9.91
N ILE A 63 3.54 -5.80 9.28
CA ILE A 63 2.91 -6.52 8.19
C ILE A 63 3.16 -5.75 6.91
N ALA A 64 3.57 -6.44 5.87
CA ALA A 64 3.82 -5.88 4.56
C ALA A 64 3.11 -6.69 3.49
N LEU A 65 2.33 -6.02 2.64
CA LEU A 65 1.65 -6.62 1.49
C LEU A 65 2.28 -6.13 0.20
N ILE A 66 2.66 -7.05 -0.67
CA ILE A 66 2.96 -6.71 -2.06
C ILE A 66 1.67 -6.70 -2.88
N TYR A 67 1.50 -5.69 -3.72
CA TYR A 67 0.31 -5.54 -4.57
C TYR A 67 0.04 -6.79 -5.42
N ASN A 68 -1.19 -7.30 -5.39
CA ASN A 68 -1.63 -8.56 -6.00
C ASN A 68 -0.84 -9.80 -5.54
N GLY A 69 -0.26 -9.75 -4.36
CA GLY A 69 0.53 -10.84 -3.81
C GLY A 69 0.17 -11.13 -2.35
N ARG A 70 1.08 -11.86 -1.70
CA ARG A 70 0.94 -12.29 -0.31
C ARG A 70 1.35 -11.21 0.67
N ALA A 71 0.84 -11.31 1.89
CA ALA A 71 1.33 -10.55 3.03
C ALA A 71 2.52 -11.25 3.69
N PHE A 72 3.41 -10.45 4.24
CA PHE A 72 4.60 -10.86 4.97
C PHE A 72 4.53 -10.27 6.38
N GLU A 73 5.11 -10.99 7.34
CA GLU A 73 5.27 -10.54 8.71
C GLU A 73 6.74 -10.42 9.09
N TRP A 74 7.05 -9.44 9.90
CA TRP A 74 8.35 -9.27 10.52
C TRP A 74 8.17 -8.87 11.97
N ASP A 75 8.62 -9.73 12.89
CA ASP A 75 8.51 -9.49 14.33
C ASP A 75 9.72 -8.73 14.83
N ALA A 76 9.50 -7.47 15.25
CA ALA A 76 10.53 -6.60 15.79
C ALA A 76 10.97 -6.98 17.20
N SER A 77 10.20 -7.82 17.92
CA SER A 77 10.54 -8.27 19.29
C SER A 77 11.59 -9.36 19.33
N LEU A 78 11.87 -10.00 18.18
CA LEU A 78 12.86 -11.08 18.10
C LEU A 78 14.27 -10.55 18.43
N THR A 79 15.01 -11.28 19.24
CA THR A 79 16.39 -10.94 19.62
C THR A 79 17.32 -10.79 18.41
N ALA A 80 17.01 -11.48 17.30
CA ALA A 80 17.73 -11.42 16.04
C ALA A 80 16.97 -10.62 14.96
N ALA A 81 16.13 -9.66 15.34
CA ALA A 81 15.29 -8.89 14.41
C ALA A 81 16.10 -8.25 13.27
N THR A 82 17.30 -7.73 13.55
CA THR A 82 18.18 -7.12 12.54
C THR A 82 18.75 -8.09 11.51
N SER A 83 18.77 -9.38 11.81
CA SER A 83 19.28 -10.44 10.92
C SER A 83 18.17 -11.34 10.35
N THR A 84 16.97 -11.24 10.90
CA THR A 84 15.82 -12.04 10.46
C THR A 84 15.05 -11.29 9.38
N ARG A 85 14.79 -11.95 8.26
CA ARG A 85 13.98 -11.39 7.17
C ARG A 85 12.49 -11.58 7.46
N ALA A 86 11.66 -10.71 6.88
CA ALA A 86 10.23 -10.92 6.84
C ALA A 86 9.90 -12.28 6.20
N THR A 87 8.94 -12.98 6.77
CA THR A 87 8.42 -14.27 6.28
C THR A 87 7.00 -14.11 5.78
N ALA A 88 6.61 -14.88 4.78
CA ALA A 88 5.24 -14.85 4.31
C ALA A 88 4.30 -15.35 5.41
N ILE A 89 3.20 -14.65 5.64
CA ILE A 89 2.14 -15.14 6.50
C ILE A 89 1.52 -16.35 5.79
N THR A 90 1.60 -17.51 6.42
CA THR A 90 1.15 -18.78 5.83
C THR A 90 0.03 -19.41 6.65
N GLY A 91 -0.86 -20.07 5.97
CA GLY A 91 -2.00 -20.78 6.57
C GLY A 91 -3.04 -21.07 5.50
N THR A 92 -3.87 -22.08 5.73
CA THR A 92 -4.94 -22.46 4.79
C THR A 92 -6.03 -21.41 4.66
N GLU A 93 -6.13 -20.51 5.64
CA GLU A 93 -7.13 -19.44 5.68
C GLU A 93 -6.57 -18.06 5.32
N VAL A 94 -5.27 -17.94 5.07
CA VAL A 94 -4.65 -16.65 4.74
C VAL A 94 -4.81 -16.34 3.25
N PRO A 95 -5.28 -15.16 2.86
CA PRO A 95 -5.34 -14.76 1.45
C PRO A 95 -3.95 -14.78 0.79
N THR A 96 -3.88 -15.24 -0.45
CA THR A 96 -2.63 -15.31 -1.22
C THR A 96 -2.48 -14.18 -2.23
N ALA A 97 -3.56 -13.47 -2.53
CA ALA A 97 -3.55 -12.30 -3.40
C ALA A 97 -4.48 -11.22 -2.87
N SER A 98 -3.94 -10.02 -2.67
CA SER A 98 -4.70 -8.84 -2.23
C SER A 98 -4.08 -7.58 -2.81
N ARG A 99 -4.89 -6.54 -3.00
CA ARG A 99 -4.43 -5.27 -3.59
C ARG A 99 -3.98 -4.27 -2.56
N HIS A 100 -4.64 -4.22 -1.43
CA HIS A 100 -4.34 -3.32 -0.33
C HIS A 100 -4.60 -4.01 1.01
N MET A 101 -4.02 -3.49 2.06
CA MET A 101 -4.16 -4.00 3.42
C MET A 101 -4.08 -2.84 4.40
N LEU A 102 -4.82 -2.94 5.48
CA LEU A 102 -4.63 -2.09 6.66
C LEU A 102 -4.99 -2.88 7.93
N VAL A 103 -4.48 -2.41 9.06
CA VAL A 103 -4.82 -2.93 10.37
C VAL A 103 -5.83 -2.01 11.02
N SER A 104 -6.98 -2.57 11.42
CA SER A 104 -7.97 -1.83 12.21
C SER A 104 -7.47 -1.59 13.62
N THR A 105 -7.49 -0.35 14.06
CA THR A 105 -7.25 0.04 15.44
C THR A 105 -8.54 0.65 16.01
N PRO A 106 -8.98 0.32 17.23
CA PRO A 106 -8.32 -0.38 18.32
C PRO A 106 -8.46 -1.90 18.31
N ASP A 107 -9.21 -2.48 17.38
CA ASP A 107 -9.70 -3.86 17.47
C ASP A 107 -8.69 -4.89 16.96
N ARG A 108 -7.62 -4.43 16.31
CA ARG A 108 -6.55 -5.23 15.70
C ARG A 108 -7.04 -6.39 14.83
N HIS A 109 -7.84 -6.05 13.82
CA HIS A 109 -8.14 -6.92 12.70
C HIS A 109 -7.25 -6.52 11.51
N ILE A 110 -6.76 -7.49 10.78
CA ILE A 110 -6.12 -7.25 9.49
C ILE A 110 -7.20 -7.28 8.42
N VAL A 111 -7.29 -6.21 7.65
CA VAL A 111 -8.28 -6.06 6.59
C VAL A 111 -7.57 -6.12 5.24
N PHE A 112 -7.90 -7.11 4.44
CA PHE A 112 -7.46 -7.25 3.06
C PHE A 112 -8.52 -6.74 2.10
N LEU A 113 -8.11 -5.94 1.14
CA LEU A 113 -8.95 -5.25 0.17
C LEU A 113 -8.61 -5.69 -1.25
N GLY A 114 -9.62 -5.93 -2.08
CA GLY A 114 -9.42 -6.47 -3.42
C GLY A 114 -8.81 -7.86 -3.40
N THR A 115 -9.33 -8.73 -2.55
CA THR A 115 -8.78 -10.05 -2.25
C THR A 115 -9.60 -11.21 -2.83
N GLU A 116 -9.17 -12.42 -2.55
CA GLU A 116 -9.80 -13.65 -2.99
C GLU A 116 -11.18 -13.85 -2.33
N THR A 117 -12.18 -14.22 -3.12
CA THR A 117 -13.49 -14.64 -2.61
C THR A 117 -13.41 -16.07 -2.04
N THR A 118 -12.59 -16.92 -2.64
CA THR A 118 -12.26 -18.26 -2.14
C THR A 118 -10.79 -18.27 -1.72
N LEU A 119 -10.53 -18.50 -0.45
CA LEU A 119 -9.17 -18.52 0.10
C LEU A 119 -8.26 -19.50 -0.65
N GLN A 120 -6.98 -19.11 -0.76
CA GLN A 120 -5.94 -19.87 -1.47
C GLN A 120 -6.20 -20.08 -2.97
N THR A 121 -7.09 -19.26 -3.55
CA THR A 121 -7.46 -19.37 -4.97
C THR A 121 -7.29 -18.01 -5.64
N VAL A 122 -6.09 -17.72 -6.13
CA VAL A 122 -5.76 -16.42 -6.79
C VAL A 122 -6.73 -16.08 -7.94
N ALA A 123 -7.20 -17.10 -8.68
CA ALA A 123 -8.16 -16.89 -9.76
C ALA A 123 -9.54 -16.38 -9.30
N SER A 124 -9.84 -16.46 -8.00
CA SER A 124 -11.08 -15.95 -7.40
C SER A 124 -10.95 -14.52 -6.87
N GLN A 125 -9.84 -13.83 -7.14
CA GLN A 125 -9.63 -12.46 -6.68
C GLN A 125 -10.67 -11.52 -7.28
N ASP A 126 -11.43 -10.85 -6.41
CA ASP A 126 -12.40 -9.82 -6.78
C ASP A 126 -11.88 -8.45 -6.32
N PRO A 127 -11.69 -7.50 -7.24
CA PRO A 127 -11.20 -6.15 -6.90
C PRO A 127 -12.05 -5.38 -5.90
N MET A 128 -13.30 -5.77 -5.69
CA MET A 128 -14.26 -5.12 -4.78
C MET A 128 -14.50 -5.88 -3.48
N PHE A 129 -13.80 -7.01 -3.30
CA PHE A 129 -14.01 -7.89 -2.16
C PHE A 129 -13.08 -7.55 -1.00
N ILE A 130 -13.65 -7.51 0.20
CA ILE A 130 -12.98 -7.23 1.46
C ILE A 130 -13.05 -8.46 2.34
N ARG A 131 -11.95 -8.77 3.02
CA ARG A 131 -11.89 -9.83 4.01
C ARG A 131 -11.07 -9.34 5.21
N TRP A 132 -11.55 -9.63 6.41
CA TRP A 132 -10.82 -9.29 7.64
C TRP A 132 -10.61 -10.52 8.51
N SER A 133 -9.52 -10.47 9.27
CA SER A 133 -9.15 -11.55 10.20
C SER A 133 -10.07 -11.61 11.41
N THR A 134 -9.97 -12.69 12.16
CA THR A 134 -10.37 -12.69 13.56
C THR A 134 -9.54 -11.66 14.33
N GLN A 135 -10.13 -11.07 15.36
CA GLN A 135 -9.44 -10.13 16.25
C GLN A 135 -8.14 -10.74 16.79
N GLU A 136 -7.07 -9.97 16.80
CA GLU A 136 -5.74 -10.38 17.27
C GLU A 136 -5.12 -11.57 16.51
N SER A 137 -5.65 -11.95 15.36
CA SER A 137 -5.15 -13.08 14.57
C SER A 137 -4.53 -12.66 13.26
N LEU A 138 -3.36 -13.25 12.94
CA LEU A 138 -2.67 -13.08 11.65
C LEU A 138 -3.13 -14.11 10.61
N THR A 139 -3.77 -15.21 11.03
CA THR A 139 -3.95 -16.39 10.18
C THR A 139 -5.40 -16.87 10.01
N GLU A 140 -6.34 -16.37 10.81
CA GLU A 140 -7.74 -16.81 10.80
C GLU A 140 -8.63 -15.83 10.03
N TYR A 141 -9.06 -16.21 8.83
CA TYR A 141 -9.89 -15.36 7.95
C TYR A 141 -11.19 -16.01 7.50
N THR A 142 -11.48 -17.23 7.99
CA THR A 142 -12.75 -17.90 7.70
C THR A 142 -13.81 -17.49 8.71
N PRO A 143 -14.93 -16.86 8.28
CA PRO A 143 -16.01 -16.49 9.18
C PRO A 143 -16.66 -17.73 9.81
N THR A 144 -16.84 -17.71 11.14
CA THR A 144 -17.55 -18.73 11.91
C THR A 144 -18.52 -18.08 12.88
N ALA A 145 -19.40 -18.87 13.49
CA ALA A 145 -20.36 -18.35 14.45
C ALA A 145 -19.74 -17.82 15.76
N ILE A 146 -18.48 -18.12 16.01
CA ILE A 146 -17.79 -17.82 17.28
C ILE A 146 -16.61 -16.87 17.15
N ASN A 147 -16.19 -16.53 15.92
CA ASN A 147 -15.09 -15.61 15.67
C ASN A 147 -15.57 -14.28 15.08
N THR A 148 -14.66 -13.33 14.95
CA THR A 148 -14.95 -12.00 14.41
C THR A 148 -14.51 -11.81 12.96
N ALA A 149 -13.96 -12.86 12.33
CA ALA A 149 -13.60 -12.83 10.92
C ALA A 149 -14.83 -12.60 10.04
N GLY A 150 -14.65 -11.95 8.90
CA GLY A 150 -15.76 -11.70 8.02
C GLY A 150 -15.34 -11.26 6.63
N THR A 151 -16.36 -11.07 5.80
CA THR A 151 -16.18 -10.66 4.40
C THR A 151 -17.28 -9.69 3.99
N GLN A 152 -16.96 -8.79 3.08
CA GLN A 152 -17.91 -7.88 2.45
C GLN A 152 -17.48 -7.59 1.03
N ARG A 153 -18.45 -7.53 0.12
CA ARG A 153 -18.23 -7.01 -1.24
C ARG A 153 -18.84 -5.63 -1.35
N LEU A 154 -18.07 -4.65 -1.80
CA LEU A 154 -18.58 -3.33 -2.11
C LEU A 154 -19.34 -3.34 -3.44
N THR A 155 -20.31 -2.45 -3.58
CA THR A 155 -21.27 -2.47 -4.71
C THR A 155 -21.02 -1.41 -5.76
N ASP A 156 -20.46 -0.25 -5.37
CA ASP A 156 -20.23 0.87 -6.28
C ASP A 156 -18.74 1.01 -6.60
N GLY A 157 -18.42 0.92 -7.87
CA GLY A 157 -17.09 0.93 -8.43
C GLY A 157 -16.70 -0.37 -9.14
N SER A 158 -15.54 -0.35 -9.76
CA SER A 158 -14.96 -1.51 -10.43
C SER A 158 -13.81 -2.13 -9.62
N ARG A 159 -13.20 -1.34 -8.74
CA ARG A 159 -12.08 -1.77 -7.90
C ARG A 159 -11.90 -0.87 -6.69
N ILE A 160 -11.41 -1.45 -5.61
CA ILE A 160 -10.92 -0.70 -4.46
C ILE A 160 -9.55 -0.12 -4.83
N MET A 161 -9.40 1.18 -4.64
CA MET A 161 -8.16 1.90 -4.95
C MET A 161 -7.21 1.92 -3.77
N SER A 162 -7.71 2.31 -2.60
CA SER A 162 -6.93 2.42 -1.37
C SER A 162 -7.83 2.50 -0.14
N ALA A 163 -7.21 2.38 1.02
CA ALA A 163 -7.85 2.68 2.29
C ALA A 163 -6.86 3.33 3.26
N ILE A 164 -7.38 4.23 4.08
CA ILE A 164 -6.62 4.82 5.18
C ILE A 164 -7.40 4.75 6.48
N ARG A 165 -6.68 4.81 7.60
CA ARG A 165 -7.31 4.94 8.91
C ARG A 165 -7.74 6.38 9.12
N GLY A 166 -8.99 6.56 9.54
CA GLY A 166 -9.47 7.80 10.08
C GLY A 166 -9.68 7.70 11.59
N ARG A 167 -10.21 8.76 12.17
CA ARG A 167 -10.42 8.84 13.62
C ARG A 167 -11.43 7.82 14.14
N ASP A 168 -12.57 7.71 13.49
CA ASP A 168 -13.71 6.90 13.94
C ASP A 168 -14.10 5.79 12.96
N ALA A 169 -13.43 5.72 11.82
CA ALA A 169 -13.68 4.76 10.76
C ALA A 169 -12.45 4.57 9.88
N MET A 170 -12.41 3.48 9.16
CA MET A 170 -11.52 3.31 8.02
C MET A 170 -12.22 3.86 6.78
N TYR A 171 -11.52 4.69 6.03
CA TYR A 171 -11.97 5.24 4.76
C TYR A 171 -11.50 4.32 3.65
N ILE A 172 -12.42 3.82 2.84
CA ILE A 172 -12.14 2.91 1.74
C ILE A 172 -12.63 3.57 0.45
N TRP A 173 -11.70 3.85 -0.45
CA TRP A 173 -12.05 4.40 -1.76
C TRP A 173 -12.09 3.32 -2.82
N THR A 174 -13.15 3.37 -3.61
CA THR A 174 -13.17 2.74 -4.93
C THR A 174 -12.73 3.74 -5.99
N ASP A 175 -12.74 3.33 -7.24
CA ASP A 175 -12.54 4.24 -8.37
C ASP A 175 -13.70 5.24 -8.56
N THR A 176 -14.85 5.04 -7.91
CA THR A 176 -16.04 5.90 -8.05
C THR A 176 -16.57 6.46 -6.73
N ALA A 177 -16.37 5.79 -5.61
CA ALA A 177 -17.07 6.08 -4.35
C ALA A 177 -16.16 6.05 -3.14
N LEU A 178 -16.64 6.68 -2.04
CA LEU A 178 -16.08 6.57 -0.70
C LEU A 178 -17.00 5.73 0.18
N TYR A 179 -16.41 4.76 0.87
CA TYR A 179 -17.04 3.96 1.91
C TYR A 179 -16.39 4.18 3.27
N LEU A 180 -17.18 4.14 4.32
CA LEU A 180 -16.71 4.06 5.69
C LEU A 180 -16.89 2.64 6.21
N MET A 181 -15.83 2.10 6.79
CA MET A 181 -15.85 0.83 7.50
C MET A 181 -15.64 1.11 8.98
N ARG A 182 -16.67 0.85 9.79
CA ARG A 182 -16.69 1.11 11.24
C ARG A 182 -16.81 -0.18 12.02
N TYR A 183 -16.03 -0.28 13.09
CA TYR A 183 -16.21 -1.37 14.04
C TYR A 183 -17.50 -1.17 14.85
N VAL A 184 -18.36 -2.16 14.84
CA VAL A 184 -19.65 -2.15 15.53
C VAL A 184 -19.78 -3.29 16.54
N GLY A 185 -18.79 -4.19 16.59
CA GLY A 185 -18.81 -5.36 17.47
C GLY A 185 -19.71 -6.48 16.97
N LEU A 186 -19.79 -7.55 17.76
CA LEU A 186 -20.60 -8.71 17.44
C LEU A 186 -22.09 -8.36 17.40
N PRO A 187 -22.88 -8.98 16.51
CA PRO A 187 -22.49 -10.11 15.62
C PRO A 187 -21.89 -9.70 14.26
N PHE A 188 -21.87 -8.43 13.92
CA PHE A 188 -21.51 -7.99 12.56
C PHE A 188 -20.03 -7.59 12.39
N THR A 189 -19.30 -7.41 13.48
CA THR A 189 -17.91 -6.94 13.55
C THR A 189 -17.73 -5.56 12.93
N PHE A 190 -17.97 -5.39 11.63
CA PHE A 190 -17.88 -4.12 10.90
C PHE A 190 -19.17 -3.78 10.17
N ALA A 191 -19.50 -2.48 10.18
CA ALA A 191 -20.53 -1.90 9.35
C ALA A 191 -19.89 -1.11 8.19
N PHE A 192 -20.52 -1.18 7.03
CA PHE A 192 -20.10 -0.46 5.82
C PHE A 192 -21.15 0.55 5.43
N GLU A 193 -20.75 1.79 5.23
CA GLU A 193 -21.61 2.89 4.82
C GLU A 193 -21.00 3.56 3.58
N GLN A 194 -21.80 3.69 2.51
CA GLN A 194 -21.42 4.46 1.34
C GLN A 194 -21.71 5.93 1.60
N VAL A 195 -20.70 6.77 1.57
CA VAL A 195 -20.79 8.21 1.86
C VAL A 195 -21.19 9.00 0.63
N GLY A 196 -20.67 8.60 -0.52
CA GLY A 196 -20.95 9.31 -1.76
C GLY A 196 -20.40 8.60 -2.98
N THR A 197 -20.84 9.06 -4.15
CA THR A 197 -20.46 8.62 -5.48
C THR A 197 -19.78 9.74 -6.25
N ASN A 198 -19.13 9.42 -7.37
CA ASN A 198 -18.34 10.37 -8.19
C ASN A 198 -17.24 11.11 -7.42
N CYS A 199 -16.77 10.50 -6.34
CA CYS A 199 -15.71 11.02 -5.47
C CYS A 199 -14.61 9.97 -5.24
N GLY A 200 -14.45 9.04 -6.16
CA GLY A 200 -13.44 7.99 -6.10
C GLY A 200 -12.02 8.55 -6.04
N LEU A 201 -11.05 7.68 -5.81
CA LEU A 201 -9.65 8.06 -5.67
C LEU A 201 -8.91 7.91 -6.99
N ILE A 202 -8.15 8.94 -7.39
CA ILE A 202 -7.40 8.93 -8.65
C ILE A 202 -6.20 7.99 -8.63
N GLY A 203 -5.52 7.88 -7.49
CA GLY A 203 -4.32 7.05 -7.28
C GLY A 203 -4.26 6.48 -5.88
N LYS A 204 -3.55 5.39 -5.67
CA LYS A 204 -3.53 4.64 -4.40
C LYS A 204 -3.10 5.47 -3.19
N ASN A 205 -2.20 6.42 -3.40
CA ASN A 205 -1.63 7.26 -2.34
C ASN A 205 -2.11 8.72 -2.41
N ALA A 206 -3.21 8.99 -3.13
CA ALA A 206 -3.72 10.34 -3.33
C ALA A 206 -4.69 10.82 -2.23
N ALA A 207 -4.82 10.09 -1.14
CA ALA A 207 -5.64 10.43 0.02
C ALA A 207 -4.81 10.55 1.30
N ILE A 208 -5.20 11.46 2.17
CA ILE A 208 -4.58 11.68 3.48
C ILE A 208 -5.63 12.08 4.50
N GLU A 209 -5.39 11.70 5.75
CA GLU A 209 -6.19 12.15 6.90
C GLU A 209 -5.38 13.17 7.70
N VAL A 210 -6.00 14.29 8.04
CA VAL A 210 -5.42 15.37 8.84
C VAL A 210 -6.48 15.89 9.79
N ASP A 211 -6.20 15.86 11.09
CA ASP A 211 -7.06 16.39 12.15
C ASP A 211 -8.52 15.88 12.15
N GLY A 212 -8.70 14.62 11.77
CA GLY A 212 -10.02 13.98 11.71
C GLY A 212 -10.76 14.22 10.40
N ALA A 213 -10.18 14.92 9.44
CA ALA A 213 -10.70 15.14 8.10
C ALA A 213 -9.89 14.34 7.06
N ALA A 214 -10.58 13.69 6.15
CA ALA A 214 -9.93 13.07 5.00
C ALA A 214 -9.96 14.01 3.80
N TYR A 215 -8.82 14.11 3.11
CA TYR A 215 -8.64 14.90 1.90
C TYR A 215 -8.11 14.01 0.80
N TRP A 216 -8.62 14.16 -0.41
CA TRP A 216 -8.14 13.36 -1.54
C TRP A 216 -8.35 14.02 -2.89
N MET A 217 -7.57 13.57 -3.86
CA MET A 217 -7.70 13.91 -5.26
C MET A 217 -8.47 12.80 -5.98
N SER A 218 -9.55 13.18 -6.64
CA SER A 218 -10.37 12.33 -7.50
C SER A 218 -10.06 12.58 -8.97
N GLU A 219 -10.65 11.82 -9.87
CA GLU A 219 -10.65 12.13 -11.31
C GLU A 219 -11.51 13.37 -11.64
N ASN A 220 -12.44 13.74 -10.73
CA ASN A 220 -13.43 14.79 -10.95
C ASN A 220 -13.28 15.98 -9.98
N GLY A 221 -12.10 16.20 -9.42
CA GLY A 221 -11.85 17.30 -8.50
C GLY A 221 -11.22 16.86 -7.18
N PHE A 222 -11.15 17.81 -6.27
CA PHE A 222 -10.64 17.60 -4.91
C PHE A 222 -11.80 17.51 -3.93
N PHE A 223 -11.70 16.58 -3.00
CA PHE A 223 -12.75 16.34 -2.02
C PHE A 223 -12.20 16.33 -0.60
N ARG A 224 -13.08 16.64 0.34
CA ARG A 224 -12.84 16.44 1.77
C ARG A 224 -14.03 15.77 2.43
N TYR A 225 -13.73 15.04 3.52
CA TYR A 225 -14.73 14.45 4.38
C TYR A 225 -14.45 14.79 5.83
N THR A 226 -15.40 15.51 6.46
CA THR A 226 -15.34 15.95 7.86
C THR A 226 -16.57 15.47 8.64
N GLY A 227 -17.14 14.31 8.28
CA GLY A 227 -18.46 13.84 8.68
C GLY A 227 -19.50 14.11 7.58
N LYS A 228 -19.19 14.98 6.62
CA LYS A 228 -19.95 15.24 5.41
C LYS A 228 -19.00 15.29 4.23
N LEU A 229 -19.43 14.72 3.11
CA LEU A 229 -18.71 14.80 1.85
C LEU A 229 -18.88 16.19 1.24
N GLU A 230 -17.77 16.83 0.92
CA GLU A 230 -17.73 18.14 0.30
C GLU A 230 -16.71 18.16 -0.84
N SER A 231 -17.08 18.76 -1.98
CA SER A 231 -16.15 19.13 -3.02
C SER A 231 -15.39 20.37 -2.58
N MET A 232 -14.08 20.36 -2.72
CA MET A 232 -13.23 21.52 -2.42
C MET A 232 -13.19 22.43 -3.64
N GLN A 233 -13.44 23.71 -3.44
CA GLN A 233 -13.24 24.70 -4.51
C GLN A 233 -11.74 24.86 -4.78
N CYS A 234 -11.35 24.64 -6.01
CA CYS A 234 -9.97 24.78 -6.45
C CYS A 234 -9.89 25.75 -7.64
N LEU A 235 -9.27 26.91 -7.42
CA LEU A 235 -9.15 27.95 -8.47
C LEU A 235 -8.25 27.50 -9.65
N VAL A 236 -7.44 26.48 -9.45
CA VAL A 236 -6.52 25.92 -10.45
C VAL A 236 -6.96 24.53 -10.93
N GLU A 237 -8.21 24.16 -10.69
CA GLU A 237 -8.74 22.82 -11.01
C GLU A 237 -8.60 22.50 -12.49
N ASP A 238 -9.08 23.39 -13.37
CA ASP A 238 -8.97 23.24 -14.82
C ASP A 238 -7.50 23.08 -15.24
N TYR A 239 -6.61 23.89 -14.68
CA TYR A 239 -5.18 23.82 -14.99
C TYR A 239 -4.53 22.47 -14.59
N VAL A 240 -5.00 21.86 -13.51
CA VAL A 240 -4.52 20.55 -13.05
C VAL A 240 -5.07 19.44 -13.95
N TYR A 241 -6.39 19.42 -14.16
CA TYR A 241 -7.06 18.31 -14.83
C TYR A 241 -6.92 18.33 -16.34
N ASP A 242 -6.71 19.47 -16.97
CA ASP A 242 -6.43 19.58 -18.40
C ASP A 242 -5.04 19.01 -18.79
N ASP A 243 -4.11 18.97 -17.83
CA ASP A 243 -2.71 18.58 -18.10
C ASP A 243 -2.25 17.35 -17.29
N ILE A 244 -3.12 16.68 -16.54
CA ILE A 244 -2.75 15.50 -15.76
C ILE A 244 -2.61 14.24 -16.61
N ASN A 245 -1.53 13.47 -16.38
CA ASN A 245 -1.37 12.14 -16.96
C ASN A 245 -1.93 11.08 -16.00
N THR A 246 -3.06 10.49 -16.36
CA THR A 246 -3.70 9.44 -15.55
C THR A 246 -3.21 8.02 -15.86
N ARG A 247 -2.30 7.83 -16.83
CA ARG A 247 -1.75 6.50 -17.13
C ARG A 247 -0.93 5.96 -15.96
N PRO A 248 0.08 6.70 -15.45
CA PRO A 248 0.85 6.26 -14.28
C PRO A 248 0.18 6.71 -12.98
N ARG A 249 -1.14 6.47 -12.81
CA ARG A 249 -1.91 6.90 -11.63
C ARG A 249 -1.35 6.39 -10.29
N ASP A 250 -0.61 5.29 -10.30
CA ASP A 250 0.07 4.77 -9.11
C ASP A 250 1.22 5.65 -8.62
N LEU A 251 1.69 6.59 -9.46
CA LEU A 251 2.68 7.60 -9.07
C LEU A 251 2.05 8.80 -8.37
N ILE A 252 0.74 9.01 -8.52
CA ILE A 252 0.06 10.15 -7.89
C ILE A 252 -0.02 9.89 -6.39
N PHE A 253 0.53 10.82 -5.61
CA PHE A 253 0.49 10.72 -4.15
C PHE A 253 0.30 12.08 -3.51
N CYS A 254 -0.15 12.07 -2.26
CA CYS A 254 -0.22 13.26 -1.44
C CYS A 254 0.81 13.23 -0.31
N GLY A 255 1.18 14.41 0.16
CA GLY A 255 2.05 14.63 1.30
C GLY A 255 1.51 15.75 2.18
N LEU A 256 1.88 15.71 3.45
CA LEU A 256 1.51 16.72 4.44
C LEU A 256 2.73 17.54 4.86
N ASN A 257 2.59 18.84 4.80
CA ASN A 257 3.53 19.80 5.35
C ASN A 257 2.91 20.43 6.61
N ASN A 258 3.10 19.79 7.75
CA ASN A 258 2.53 20.23 9.03
C ASN A 258 3.01 21.62 9.45
N LEU A 259 4.21 22.02 9.04
CA LEU A 259 4.77 23.31 9.44
C LEU A 259 3.98 24.50 8.87
N PHE A 260 3.44 24.34 7.67
CA PHE A 260 2.69 25.39 6.96
C PHE A 260 1.20 25.07 6.83
N GLY A 261 0.73 23.92 7.34
CA GLY A 261 -0.67 23.52 7.22
C GLY A 261 -1.09 23.21 5.78
N GLU A 262 -0.20 22.61 5.01
CA GLU A 262 -0.42 22.36 3.59
C GLU A 262 -0.54 20.86 3.28
N ILE A 263 -1.52 20.53 2.47
CA ILE A 263 -1.64 19.22 1.81
C ILE A 263 -1.19 19.41 0.37
N MET A 264 -0.28 18.56 -0.08
CA MET A 264 0.31 18.64 -1.42
C MET A 264 -0.01 17.36 -2.19
N TRP A 265 -0.53 17.51 -3.42
CA TRP A 265 -0.67 16.40 -4.35
C TRP A 265 0.36 16.53 -5.46
N PHE A 266 1.11 15.44 -5.66
CA PHE A 266 2.16 15.33 -6.66
C PHE A 266 1.68 14.48 -7.82
N PHE A 267 1.83 14.97 -9.05
CA PHE A 267 1.31 14.31 -10.23
C PHE A 267 2.18 14.54 -11.47
N PRO A 268 2.12 13.64 -12.47
CA PRO A 268 2.75 13.85 -13.76
C PRO A 268 1.84 14.65 -14.70
N THR A 269 2.45 15.52 -15.52
CA THR A 269 1.74 16.18 -16.63
C THR A 269 1.50 15.25 -17.80
N SER A 270 0.59 15.64 -18.72
CA SER A 270 0.25 14.89 -19.93
C SER A 270 1.48 14.52 -20.79
N SER A 271 2.53 15.30 -20.73
CA SER A 271 3.80 15.12 -21.45
C SER A 271 4.85 14.31 -20.70
N SER A 272 4.57 13.86 -19.46
CA SER A 272 5.54 13.19 -18.59
C SER A 272 4.99 11.88 -18.02
N GLU A 273 5.85 10.87 -17.90
CA GLU A 273 5.58 9.63 -17.17
C GLU A 273 6.15 9.65 -15.74
N ALA A 274 6.85 10.73 -15.37
CA ALA A 274 7.38 10.96 -14.03
C ALA A 274 6.71 12.18 -13.41
N ILE A 275 6.64 12.19 -12.07
CA ILE A 275 6.10 13.32 -11.31
C ILE A 275 6.94 14.57 -11.60
N ASN A 276 6.28 15.63 -12.05
CA ASN A 276 6.90 16.91 -12.39
C ASN A 276 6.10 18.12 -11.95
N ARG A 277 4.93 17.92 -11.35
CA ARG A 277 4.08 19.00 -10.80
C ARG A 277 3.50 18.64 -9.45
N MET A 278 3.12 19.68 -8.72
CA MET A 278 2.34 19.56 -7.51
C MET A 278 1.30 20.67 -7.43
N VAL A 279 0.23 20.41 -6.68
CA VAL A 279 -0.75 21.40 -6.21
C VAL A 279 -0.80 21.32 -4.69
N SER A 280 -0.85 22.47 -4.02
CA SER A 280 -0.96 22.54 -2.56
C SER A 280 -2.27 23.19 -2.15
N TYR A 281 -2.80 22.71 -1.04
CA TYR A 281 -3.98 23.25 -0.38
C TYR A 281 -3.65 23.55 1.07
N ASN A 282 -3.84 24.82 1.49
CA ASN A 282 -3.69 25.22 2.87
C ASN A 282 -4.99 24.94 3.63
N TYR A 283 -4.98 23.93 4.52
CA TYR A 283 -6.16 23.55 5.28
C TYR A 283 -6.41 24.42 6.52
N LEU A 284 -5.44 25.23 6.94
CA LEU A 284 -5.59 26.17 8.06
C LEU A 284 -6.30 27.45 7.61
N ASP A 285 -6.04 27.93 6.40
CA ASP A 285 -6.65 29.15 5.88
C ASP A 285 -8.10 28.95 5.42
N SER A 286 -8.54 27.71 5.24
CA SER A 286 -9.91 27.40 4.80
C SER A 286 -10.99 27.61 5.87
N THR A 287 -10.60 27.96 7.09
CA THR A 287 -11.54 28.23 8.21
C THR A 287 -12.13 29.64 8.20
N THR A 288 -11.71 30.49 7.27
CA THR A 288 -12.08 31.92 7.22
C THR A 288 -12.85 32.36 5.97
N GLN A 289 -13.38 31.42 5.16
CA GLN A 289 -14.28 31.78 4.05
C GLN A 289 -15.65 31.15 4.18
#